data_c3137e5b8e7a60e2f74fad23a95ff600
#
_entry.id   c3137e5b8e7a60e2f74fad23a95ff600
#
_cell.length_a   1.000
_cell.length_b   1.000
_cell.length_c   1.000
_cell.angle_alpha   90.00
_cell.angle_beta   90.00
_cell.angle_gamma   90.00
#
_symmetry.space_group_name_H-M   'P 1'
#
loop_
_entity.id
_entity.type
_entity.pdbx_description
1 polymer ?
#
loop_
_entity_poly.entity_id
_entity_poly.type
_entity_poly.pdbx_seq_one_letter_code
_entity_poly.pdbx_strand_id
1 'polypeptide(L)'
;MRRALEVAATTGDDIPVGAVIFDADGTELATGANEREATGDPTAHAEVLALRRAAERTGSWRLSGCTLVVTLEPCTMCAGALVLARVSTLVFGAWEPKTGAVGSLWDVVRDRRLNHRPEVYAGVLEDECAALLRGFFGRGADQTYS
;
A
#
# COMPACT_ATOMS: atom_id res chain seq x y z
N MET A 1 -0.98 -7.59 -8.54
CA MET A 1 -1.42 -6.19 -8.76
C MET A 1 -2.87 -6.04 -9.25
N ARG A 2 -3.35 -6.88 -10.12
CA ARG A 2 -4.75 -6.75 -10.61
C ARG A 2 -5.78 -6.83 -9.49
N ARG A 3 -5.57 -7.70 -8.51
CA ARG A 3 -6.43 -7.77 -7.33
C ARG A 3 -6.40 -6.46 -6.53
N ALA A 4 -5.23 -5.87 -6.37
CA ALA A 4 -5.11 -4.58 -5.68
C ALA A 4 -5.84 -3.45 -6.42
N LEU A 5 -5.83 -3.47 -7.75
CA LEU A 5 -6.59 -2.51 -8.57
C LEU A 5 -8.11 -2.68 -8.38
N GLU A 6 -8.60 -3.91 -8.29
CA GLU A 6 -10.01 -4.17 -7.97
C GLU A 6 -10.39 -3.59 -6.61
N VAL A 7 -9.53 -3.78 -5.62
CA VAL A 7 -9.74 -3.24 -4.28
C VAL A 7 -9.73 -1.71 -4.30
N ALA A 8 -8.78 -1.11 -5.02
CA ALA A 8 -8.70 0.34 -5.18
C ALA A 8 -9.97 0.95 -5.78
N ALA A 9 -10.65 0.23 -6.65
CA ALA A 9 -11.89 0.69 -7.28
C ALA A 9 -13.08 0.80 -6.32
N THR A 10 -12.95 0.28 -5.10
CA THR A 10 -14.03 0.29 -4.10
C THR A 10 -14.00 1.51 -3.17
N THR A 11 -13.07 2.44 -3.34
CA THR A 11 -12.85 3.56 -2.39
C THR A 11 -13.92 4.65 -2.44
N GLY A 12 -14.78 4.70 -3.47
CA GLY A 12 -15.80 5.74 -3.59
C GLY A 12 -15.17 7.12 -3.74
N ASP A 13 -15.42 8.00 -2.76
CA ASP A 13 -14.91 9.37 -2.76
C ASP A 13 -13.50 9.52 -2.16
N ASP A 14 -12.95 8.47 -1.59
CA ASP A 14 -11.56 8.43 -1.14
C ASP A 14 -10.60 8.26 -2.32
N ILE A 15 -9.35 8.70 -2.14
CA ILE A 15 -8.31 8.48 -3.15
C ILE A 15 -8.17 6.98 -3.39
N PRO A 16 -8.25 6.52 -4.66
CA PRO A 16 -8.29 5.09 -4.98
C PRO A 16 -6.93 4.41 -4.83
N VAL A 17 -6.69 3.91 -3.64
CA VAL A 17 -5.52 3.07 -3.32
C VAL A 17 -6.02 1.77 -2.75
N GLY A 18 -5.52 0.66 -3.28
CA GLY A 18 -5.85 -0.68 -2.83
C GLY A 18 -4.60 -1.47 -2.47
N ALA A 19 -4.71 -2.27 -1.42
CA ALA A 19 -3.64 -3.14 -0.96
C ALA A 19 -4.17 -4.55 -0.70
N VAL A 20 -3.31 -5.54 -0.95
CA VAL A 20 -3.62 -6.94 -0.71
C VAL A 20 -2.41 -7.60 -0.07
N ILE A 21 -2.64 -8.46 0.89
CA ILE A 21 -1.58 -9.27 1.49
C ILE A 21 -1.81 -10.74 1.14
N PHE A 22 -0.76 -11.36 0.61
CA PHE A 22 -0.72 -12.77 0.30
C PHE A 22 0.28 -13.46 1.23
N ASP A 23 -0.03 -14.71 1.64
CA ASP A 23 0.93 -15.51 2.38
C ASP A 23 1.99 -16.13 1.44
N ALA A 24 2.90 -16.92 2.00
CA ALA A 24 3.98 -17.55 1.23
C ALA A 24 3.48 -18.51 0.15
N ASP A 25 2.28 -19.04 0.30
CA ASP A 25 1.65 -19.95 -0.67
C ASP A 25 0.86 -19.20 -1.75
N GLY A 26 0.80 -17.88 -1.67
CA GLY A 26 0.00 -17.07 -2.59
C GLY A 26 -1.47 -16.94 -2.22
N THR A 27 -1.86 -17.40 -1.02
CA THR A 27 -3.22 -17.25 -0.53
C THR A 27 -3.47 -15.82 -0.08
N GLU A 28 -4.58 -15.23 -0.50
CA GLU A 28 -4.98 -13.90 -0.08
C GLU A 28 -5.40 -13.91 1.38
N LEU A 29 -4.69 -13.18 2.22
CA LEU A 29 -4.99 -13.06 3.65
C LEU A 29 -5.92 -11.89 3.97
N ALA A 30 -5.71 -10.75 3.34
CA ALA A 30 -6.46 -9.55 3.64
C ALA A 30 -6.38 -8.54 2.51
N THR A 31 -7.35 -7.64 2.47
CA THR A 31 -7.36 -6.47 1.59
C THR A 31 -7.57 -5.21 2.40
N GLY A 32 -7.16 -4.07 1.84
CA GLY A 32 -7.43 -2.76 2.40
C GLY A 32 -7.61 -1.75 1.27
N ALA A 33 -8.65 -0.96 1.34
CA ALA A 33 -8.85 0.20 0.50
C ALA A 33 -8.70 1.44 1.36
N ASN A 34 -8.23 2.56 0.79
CA ASN A 34 -8.11 3.81 1.53
C ASN A 34 -9.49 4.26 2.05
N GLU A 35 -9.59 4.47 3.35
CA GLU A 35 -10.82 4.87 4.05
C GLU A 35 -10.65 6.16 4.86
N ARG A 36 -9.60 6.95 4.58
CA ARG A 36 -9.28 8.15 5.35
C ARG A 36 -10.47 9.09 5.48
N GLU A 37 -11.13 9.42 4.37
CA GLU A 37 -12.29 10.30 4.36
C GLU A 37 -13.54 9.60 4.90
N ALA A 38 -13.76 8.36 4.50
CA ALA A 38 -14.95 7.60 4.89
C ALA A 38 -15.05 7.41 6.41
N THR A 39 -13.92 7.20 7.10
CA THR A 39 -13.90 6.95 8.55
C THR A 39 -13.38 8.11 9.37
N GLY A 40 -12.83 9.16 8.74
CA GLY A 40 -12.19 10.26 9.44
C GLY A 40 -10.92 9.86 10.18
N ASP A 41 -10.30 8.75 9.78
CA ASP A 41 -9.09 8.23 10.41
C ASP A 41 -7.88 8.56 9.54
N PRO A 42 -6.94 9.40 10.02
CA PRO A 42 -5.77 9.78 9.23
C PRO A 42 -4.81 8.62 8.95
N THR A 43 -4.93 7.52 9.69
CA THR A 43 -4.10 6.33 9.49
C THR A 43 -4.77 5.26 8.64
N ALA A 44 -6.00 5.45 8.20
CA ALA A 44 -6.76 4.46 7.44
C ALA A 44 -6.33 4.38 5.97
N HIS A 45 -5.02 4.27 5.74
CA HIS A 45 -4.46 3.98 4.43
C HIS A 45 -4.66 2.50 4.08
N ALA A 46 -4.74 2.20 2.80
CA ALA A 46 -4.95 0.84 2.31
C ALA A 46 -3.97 -0.17 2.94
N GLU A 47 -2.70 0.20 3.01
CA GLU A 47 -1.64 -0.67 3.51
C GLU A 47 -1.82 -0.97 5.00
N VAL A 48 -2.09 0.06 5.81
CA VAL A 48 -2.29 -0.11 7.26
C VAL A 48 -3.48 -1.02 7.53
N LEU A 49 -4.58 -0.82 6.81
CA LEU A 49 -5.78 -1.65 6.96
C LEU A 49 -5.51 -3.10 6.56
N ALA A 50 -4.80 -3.32 5.45
CA ALA A 50 -4.44 -4.67 5.01
C ALA A 50 -3.55 -5.37 6.04
N LEU A 51 -2.54 -4.66 6.59
CA LEU A 51 -1.64 -5.20 7.61
C LEU A 51 -2.41 -5.61 8.87
N ARG A 52 -3.30 -4.74 9.36
CA ARG A 52 -4.13 -5.03 10.53
C ARG A 52 -4.99 -6.27 10.34
N ARG A 53 -5.67 -6.34 9.19
CA ARG A 53 -6.57 -7.46 8.88
C ARG A 53 -5.83 -8.78 8.69
N ALA A 54 -4.65 -8.74 8.07
CA ALA A 54 -3.80 -9.92 7.94
C ALA A 54 -3.31 -10.41 9.30
N ALA A 55 -2.90 -9.51 10.18
CA ALA A 55 -2.46 -9.84 11.53
C ALA A 55 -3.58 -10.46 12.35
N GLU A 56 -4.80 -9.93 12.26
CA GLU A 56 -5.98 -10.50 12.92
C GLU A 56 -6.26 -11.92 12.40
N ARG A 57 -6.23 -12.10 11.09
CA ARG A 57 -6.52 -13.40 10.47
C ARG A 57 -5.50 -14.46 10.83
N THR A 58 -4.23 -14.12 10.90
CA THR A 58 -3.15 -15.08 11.21
C THR A 58 -2.92 -15.25 12.70
N GLY A 59 -3.44 -14.35 13.53
CA GLY A 59 -3.20 -14.34 14.96
C GLY A 59 -1.78 -13.90 15.33
N SER A 60 -1.07 -13.23 14.44
CA SER A 60 0.30 -12.79 14.65
C SER A 60 0.53 -11.41 14.03
N TRP A 61 1.20 -10.51 14.76
CA TRP A 61 1.63 -9.23 14.21
C TRP A 61 2.77 -9.41 13.19
N ARG A 62 3.53 -10.50 13.31
CA ARG A 62 4.65 -10.79 12.42
C ARG A 62 4.14 -11.49 11.16
N LEU A 63 4.26 -10.80 10.04
CA LEU A 63 3.79 -11.29 8.74
C LEU A 63 4.93 -11.82 7.89
N SER A 64 5.82 -12.61 8.50
CA SER A 64 6.96 -13.24 7.82
C SER A 64 6.48 -14.12 6.67
N GLY A 65 7.18 -14.04 5.53
CA GLY A 65 6.82 -14.79 4.32
C GLY A 65 5.68 -14.15 3.52
N CYS A 66 5.04 -13.11 4.04
CA CYS A 66 3.93 -12.45 3.34
C CYS A 66 4.42 -11.42 2.33
N THR A 67 3.60 -11.23 1.29
CA THR A 67 3.78 -10.19 0.27
C THR A 67 2.69 -9.15 0.40
N LEU A 68 3.07 -7.88 0.49
CA LEU A 68 2.16 -6.75 0.40
C LEU A 68 2.20 -6.21 -1.02
N VAL A 69 1.04 -6.16 -1.67
CA VAL A 69 0.87 -5.57 -3.00
C VAL A 69 -0.02 -4.34 -2.86
N VAL A 70 0.45 -3.19 -3.33
CA VAL A 70 -0.27 -1.92 -3.24
C VAL A 70 -0.20 -1.14 -4.55
N THR A 71 -1.27 -0.45 -4.91
CA THR A 71 -1.35 0.25 -6.19
C THR A 71 -0.51 1.53 -6.25
N LEU A 72 -0.16 2.10 -5.09
CA LEU A 72 0.61 3.33 -4.98
C LEU A 72 1.79 3.12 -4.05
N GLU A 73 2.92 3.73 -4.36
CA GLU A 73 4.11 3.71 -3.51
C GLU A 73 3.76 4.10 -2.06
N PRO A 74 4.12 3.28 -1.06
CA PRO A 74 3.83 3.59 0.34
C PRO A 74 4.43 4.90 0.81
N CYS A 75 3.64 5.65 1.60
CA CYS A 75 4.12 6.83 2.30
C CYS A 75 5.00 6.43 3.50
N THR A 76 5.54 7.43 4.20
CA THR A 76 6.42 7.20 5.37
C THR A 76 5.75 6.34 6.45
N MET A 77 4.49 6.62 6.76
CA MET A 77 3.73 5.85 7.76
C MET A 77 3.60 4.39 7.36
N CYS A 78 3.17 4.14 6.12
CA CYS A 78 2.94 2.79 5.62
C CYS A 78 4.24 2.02 5.41
N ALA A 79 5.29 2.68 4.93
CA ALA A 79 6.62 2.09 4.80
C ALA A 79 7.15 1.63 6.16
N GLY A 80 7.01 2.46 7.19
CA GLY A 80 7.35 2.09 8.56
C GLY A 80 6.52 0.92 9.07
N ALA A 81 5.21 0.94 8.82
CA ALA A 81 4.30 -0.11 9.27
C ALA A 81 4.64 -1.48 8.67
N LEU A 82 4.90 -1.54 7.35
CA LEU A 82 5.22 -2.81 6.70
C LEU A 82 6.57 -3.38 7.15
N VAL A 83 7.54 -2.53 7.45
CA VAL A 83 8.82 -2.96 8.03
C VAL A 83 8.62 -3.51 9.44
N LEU A 84 7.86 -2.80 10.28
CA LEU A 84 7.55 -3.26 11.64
C LEU A 84 6.77 -4.59 11.64
N ALA A 85 5.88 -4.78 10.67
CA ALA A 85 5.14 -6.02 10.50
C ALA A 85 5.98 -7.18 9.93
N ARG A 86 7.21 -6.93 9.51
CA ARG A 86 8.13 -7.94 8.94
C ARG A 86 7.64 -8.55 7.63
N VAL A 87 6.96 -7.77 6.81
CA VAL A 87 6.57 -8.19 5.46
C VAL A 87 7.83 -8.55 4.67
N SER A 88 7.82 -9.70 3.99
CA SER A 88 9.00 -10.20 3.28
C SER A 88 9.18 -9.55 1.91
N THR A 89 8.07 -9.25 1.23
CA THR A 89 8.10 -8.68 -0.12
C THR A 89 7.08 -7.55 -0.24
N LEU A 90 7.52 -6.45 -0.83
CA LEU A 90 6.66 -5.31 -1.19
C LEU A 90 6.61 -5.17 -2.70
N VAL A 91 5.40 -5.11 -3.24
CA VAL A 91 5.15 -4.85 -4.66
C VAL A 91 4.29 -3.60 -4.76
N PHE A 92 4.72 -2.59 -5.50
CA PHE A 92 3.86 -1.42 -5.72
C PHE A 92 3.79 -1.01 -7.19
N GLY A 93 2.73 -0.29 -7.54
CA GLY A 93 2.44 0.12 -8.92
C GLY A 93 2.97 1.51 -9.23
N ALA A 94 2.17 2.52 -8.99
CA ALA A 94 2.53 3.91 -9.31
C ALA A 94 3.48 4.52 -8.28
N TRP A 95 4.35 5.41 -8.74
CA TRP A 95 5.21 6.21 -7.88
C TRP A 95 4.42 7.38 -7.28
N GLU A 96 4.80 7.78 -6.07
CA GLU A 96 4.23 8.95 -5.39
C GLU A 96 5.33 9.98 -5.15
N PRO A 97 5.50 10.96 -6.04
CA PRO A 97 6.64 11.90 -5.96
C PRO A 97 6.68 12.76 -4.70
N LYS A 98 5.53 13.04 -4.10
CA LYS A 98 5.45 13.98 -2.96
C LYS A 98 5.63 13.32 -1.62
N THR A 99 5.10 12.12 -1.42
CA THR A 99 5.05 11.47 -0.11
C THR A 99 5.63 10.07 -0.10
N GLY A 100 6.04 9.55 -1.25
CA GLY A 100 6.54 8.19 -1.38
C GLY A 100 7.82 7.94 -0.60
N ALA A 101 7.86 6.85 0.15
CA ALA A 101 8.97 6.51 1.04
C ALA A 101 9.70 5.23 0.62
N VAL A 102 9.58 4.83 -0.64
CA VAL A 102 10.24 3.65 -1.21
C VAL A 102 11.03 4.04 -2.47
N GLY A 103 11.60 5.24 -2.45
CA GLY A 103 12.47 5.74 -3.51
C GLY A 103 12.14 7.14 -4.03
N SER A 104 10.91 7.63 -3.89
CA SER A 104 10.52 8.94 -4.42
C SER A 104 11.01 10.10 -3.58
N LEU A 105 10.43 10.33 -2.40
CA LEU A 105 10.88 11.37 -1.49
C LEU A 105 12.12 10.90 -0.72
N TRP A 106 12.07 9.72 -0.18
CA TRP A 106 13.19 9.02 0.45
C TRP A 106 12.96 7.51 0.37
N ASP A 107 13.86 6.72 0.94
CA ASP A 107 13.77 5.26 0.89
C ASP A 107 13.89 4.66 2.28
N VAL A 108 12.77 4.50 2.96
CA VAL A 108 12.70 3.97 4.32
C VAL A 108 12.94 2.46 4.33
N VAL A 109 12.35 1.72 3.38
CA VAL A 109 12.32 0.25 3.44
C VAL A 109 13.66 -0.41 3.13
N ARG A 110 14.58 0.31 2.46
CA ARG A 110 15.93 -0.20 2.15
C ARG A 110 16.99 0.35 3.06
N ASP A 111 16.64 1.13 4.07
CA ASP A 111 17.63 1.70 5.00
C ASP A 111 18.31 0.56 5.78
N ARG A 112 19.62 0.46 5.62
CA ARG A 112 20.42 -0.62 6.22
C ARG A 112 20.49 -0.58 7.74
N ARG A 113 20.05 0.52 8.36
CA ARG A 113 20.00 0.64 9.82
C ARG A 113 18.77 -0.06 10.41
N LEU A 114 17.78 -0.39 9.58
CA LEU A 114 16.60 -1.11 10.02
C LEU A 114 16.90 -2.59 10.28
N ASN A 115 16.19 -3.17 11.23
CA ASN A 115 16.31 -4.58 11.58
C ASN A 115 15.78 -5.53 10.48
N HIS A 116 14.91 -5.02 9.63
CA HIS A 116 14.25 -5.79 8.59
C HIS A 116 14.15 -4.94 7.32
N ARG A 117 14.43 -5.55 6.19
CA ARG A 117 14.32 -4.91 4.87
C ARG A 117 13.60 -5.88 3.93
N PRO A 118 12.39 -5.53 3.46
CA PRO A 118 11.70 -6.37 2.49
C PRO A 118 12.37 -6.32 1.12
N GLU A 119 12.15 -7.35 0.31
CA GLU A 119 12.44 -7.31 -1.11
C GLU A 119 11.40 -6.41 -1.79
N VAL A 120 11.81 -5.56 -2.73
CA VAL A 120 10.95 -4.55 -3.33
C VAL A 120 10.88 -4.72 -4.85
N TYR A 121 9.65 -4.74 -5.37
CA TYR A 121 9.35 -4.72 -6.81
C TYR A 121 8.49 -3.48 -7.09
N ALA A 122 9.07 -2.51 -7.79
CA ALA A 122 8.42 -1.23 -8.11
C ALA A 122 7.87 -1.23 -9.54
N GLY A 123 6.87 -0.40 -9.79
CA GLY A 123 6.38 -0.14 -11.14
C GLY A 123 5.58 -1.28 -11.77
N VAL A 124 5.00 -2.16 -10.97
CA VAL A 124 4.19 -3.27 -11.49
C VAL A 124 2.80 -2.75 -11.88
N LEU A 125 2.47 -2.86 -13.17
CA LEU A 125 1.27 -2.25 -13.77
C LEU A 125 1.18 -0.75 -13.46
N GLU A 126 2.32 -0.08 -13.53
CA GLU A 126 2.47 1.33 -13.18
C GLU A 126 1.45 2.23 -13.89
N ASP A 127 1.30 2.06 -15.20
CA ASP A 127 0.41 2.90 -16.01
C ASP A 127 -1.06 2.72 -15.62
N GLU A 128 -1.47 1.50 -15.37
CA GLU A 128 -2.85 1.19 -14.94
C GLU A 128 -3.13 1.77 -13.55
N CYS A 129 -2.18 1.65 -12.63
CA CYS A 129 -2.29 2.23 -11.30
C CYS A 129 -2.33 3.76 -11.35
N ALA A 130 -1.47 4.38 -12.14
CA ALA A 130 -1.44 5.83 -12.33
C ALA A 130 -2.72 6.33 -13.02
N ALA A 131 -3.25 5.57 -13.97
CA ALA A 131 -4.49 5.95 -14.67
C ALA A 131 -5.69 6.02 -13.71
N LEU A 132 -5.76 5.12 -12.75
CA LEU A 132 -6.83 5.11 -11.75
C LEU A 132 -6.80 6.39 -10.90
N LEU A 133 -5.61 6.81 -10.50
CA LEU A 133 -5.41 8.06 -9.74
C LEU A 133 -5.75 9.28 -10.58
N ARG A 134 -5.27 9.35 -11.83
CA ARG A 134 -5.60 10.44 -12.74
C ARG A 134 -7.11 10.56 -12.97
N GLY A 135 -7.80 9.44 -13.11
CA GLY A 135 -9.25 9.42 -13.26
C GLY A 135 -9.97 10.01 -12.07
N PHE A 136 -9.49 9.75 -10.87
CA PHE A 136 -10.04 10.33 -9.65
C PHE A 136 -9.79 11.84 -9.57
N PHE A 137 -8.56 12.29 -9.75
CA PHE A 137 -8.19 13.70 -9.66
C PHE A 137 -8.75 14.54 -10.82
N GLY A 138 -8.99 13.92 -11.97
CA GLY A 138 -9.64 14.59 -13.11
C GLY A 138 -11.09 14.96 -12.87
N ARG A 139 -11.73 14.39 -11.83
CA ARG A 139 -13.12 14.72 -11.44
C ARG A 139 -13.21 15.89 -10.48
N GLY A 140 -12.09 16.29 -9.85
CA GLY A 140 -12.02 17.43 -8.94
C GLY A 140 -10.78 18.23 -9.24
N ALA A 141 -10.92 19.47 -9.72
CA ALA A 141 -9.79 20.38 -9.89
C ALA A 141 -9.11 20.61 -8.55
N ASP A 142 -7.81 20.68 -8.48
CA ASP A 142 -7.00 21.07 -7.33
C ASP A 142 -6.78 20.03 -6.22
N GLN A 143 -7.02 18.76 -6.45
CA GLN A 143 -6.69 17.76 -5.43
C GLN A 143 -5.25 17.31 -5.56
N THR A 144 -4.55 17.29 -4.44
CA THR A 144 -3.19 16.78 -4.33
C THR A 144 -3.18 15.40 -3.67
N TYR A 145 -2.15 14.60 -3.96
CA TYR A 145 -1.96 13.29 -3.36
C TYR A 145 -1.71 13.48 -1.87
N SER A 146 -1.98 13.84 -1.04
CA SER A 146 -1.54 13.94 0.38
C SER A 146 -2.29 12.98 1.32
#